data_d0579bc18f02b02278f762b1c7f626cd
#
_entry.id   d0579bc18f02b02278f762b1c7f626cd
#
_cell.length_a   1.000
_cell.length_b   1.000
_cell.length_c   1.000
_cell.angle_alpha   90.00
_cell.angle_beta   90.00
_cell.angle_gamma   90.00
#
_symmetry.space_group_name_H-M   'P 1'
#
loop_
_entity.id
_entity.type
_entity.pdbx_description
1 polymer ?
#
loop_
_entity_poly.entity_id
_entity_poly.type
_entity_poly.pdbx_seq_one_letter_code
_entity_poly.pdbx_strand_id
1 'polypeptide(L)'
;MAKGKNKKSGLAIAILAVLVVAGTYTANRYGLFDSKTWDKLLNKSTEVSGEAEVHFIDVGQGDCSLILSGDTAVLIDTGESENGEKILEYLYNHDVPDIDCFLLTHPHSDHMGAASYIIDNIDVEQIIIPKVTDDMTPTTKFYEKFLLSVQEKGLNITAAKPGMTVEVGEGEMEIISPVKDYSDLNNYSAASVFTYGDTSFMFTGDIEKKAEKHILKEGYLSDIDVLKVAHH
;
A
#
# COMPACT_ATOMS: atom_id res chain seq x y z
N MET A 1 -21.19 54.00 44.91
CA MET A 1 -19.91 53.27 44.91
C MET A 1 -20.03 52.00 44.06
N ALA A 2 -18.96 51.66 43.33
CA ALA A 2 -18.74 50.50 42.53
C ALA A 2 -19.30 50.48 41.11
N LYS A 3 -18.44 50.91 40.12
CA LYS A 3 -18.41 50.38 38.74
C LYS A 3 -17.07 50.75 38.10
N GLY A 4 -16.02 50.01 38.37
CA GLY A 4 -14.70 50.29 37.80
C GLY A 4 -13.83 49.03 37.55
N LYS A 5 -14.42 47.83 37.42
CA LYS A 5 -13.64 46.58 37.34
C LYS A 5 -13.70 45.82 36.01
N ASN A 6 -14.52 46.22 35.02
CA ASN A 6 -14.76 45.37 33.83
C ASN A 6 -14.06 45.79 32.52
N LYS A 7 -13.36 46.94 32.49
CA LYS A 7 -12.72 47.35 31.22
C LYS A 7 -11.38 46.66 30.92
N LYS A 8 -10.63 46.25 31.98
CA LYS A 8 -9.32 45.58 31.77
C LYS A 8 -9.50 44.12 31.37
N SER A 9 -10.53 43.44 31.85
CA SER A 9 -10.83 42.05 31.47
C SER A 9 -11.36 41.92 30.04
N GLY A 10 -12.16 42.87 29.59
CA GLY A 10 -12.68 42.91 28.20
C GLY A 10 -11.57 43.12 27.16
N LEU A 11 -10.59 44.02 27.50
CA LEU A 11 -9.44 44.24 26.61
C LEU A 11 -8.51 43.00 26.54
N ALA A 12 -8.27 42.34 27.63
CA ALA A 12 -7.47 41.09 27.66
C ALA A 12 -8.14 39.95 26.87
N ILE A 13 -9.45 39.79 26.97
CA ILE A 13 -10.21 38.80 26.19
C ILE A 13 -10.18 39.16 24.70
N ALA A 14 -10.32 40.43 24.34
CA ALA A 14 -10.26 40.87 22.95
C ALA A 14 -8.86 40.63 22.33
N ILE A 15 -7.79 40.88 23.07
CA ILE A 15 -6.42 40.63 22.62
C ILE A 15 -6.20 39.13 22.45
N LEU A 16 -6.65 38.30 23.38
CA LEU A 16 -6.55 36.84 23.29
C LEU A 16 -7.30 36.30 22.07
N ALA A 17 -8.51 36.80 21.82
CA ALA A 17 -9.31 36.43 20.65
C ALA A 17 -8.61 36.80 19.32
N VAL A 18 -7.99 37.99 19.24
CA VAL A 18 -7.23 38.41 18.07
C VAL A 18 -5.97 37.56 17.87
N LEU A 19 -5.29 37.16 18.94
CA LEU A 19 -4.11 36.29 18.85
C LEU A 19 -4.50 34.87 18.43
N VAL A 20 -5.63 34.36 18.89
CA VAL A 20 -6.16 33.05 18.47
C VAL A 20 -6.53 33.09 16.97
N VAL A 21 -7.27 34.13 16.53
CA VAL A 21 -7.67 34.26 15.11
C VAL A 21 -6.43 34.47 14.21
N ALA A 22 -5.48 35.30 14.62
CA ALA A 22 -4.24 35.48 13.86
C ALA A 22 -3.38 34.20 13.84
N GLY A 23 -3.31 33.49 14.97
CA GLY A 23 -2.63 32.20 15.07
C GLY A 23 -3.27 31.13 14.19
N THR A 24 -4.60 31.03 14.16
CA THR A 24 -5.32 30.09 13.30
C THR A 24 -5.19 30.45 11.82
N TYR A 25 -5.24 31.75 11.48
CA TYR A 25 -5.05 32.19 10.11
C TYR A 25 -3.65 31.89 9.57
N THR A 26 -2.60 32.19 10.37
CA THR A 26 -1.22 31.89 9.98
C THR A 26 -0.97 30.39 9.91
N ALA A 27 -1.46 29.63 10.88
CA ALA A 27 -1.33 28.16 10.89
C ALA A 27 -2.04 27.52 9.70
N ASN A 28 -3.24 27.97 9.33
CA ASN A 28 -3.94 27.49 8.12
C ASN A 28 -3.18 27.86 6.84
N ARG A 29 -2.56 29.06 6.78
CA ARG A 29 -1.76 29.50 5.62
C ARG A 29 -0.46 28.67 5.43
N TYR A 30 0.07 28.11 6.50
CA TYR A 30 1.27 27.28 6.49
C TYR A 30 0.95 25.78 6.61
N GLY A 31 -0.31 25.38 6.43
CA GLY A 31 -0.75 23.98 6.47
C GLY A 31 -0.70 23.31 7.86
N LEU A 32 -0.50 24.09 8.93
CA LEU A 32 -0.41 23.57 10.31
C LEU A 32 -1.78 23.12 10.89
N PHE A 33 -2.89 23.44 10.21
CA PHE A 33 -4.25 23.01 10.57
C PHE A 33 -4.87 22.14 9.49
N ASP A 34 -4.07 21.55 8.62
CA ASP A 34 -4.51 20.45 7.78
C ASP A 34 -4.96 19.29 8.71
N SER A 35 -6.11 18.67 8.39
CA SER A 35 -6.61 17.50 9.12
C SER A 35 -5.53 16.41 9.19
N LYS A 36 -4.74 16.25 8.14
CA LYS A 36 -3.60 15.33 8.06
C LYS A 36 -2.52 15.59 9.13
N THR A 37 -2.23 16.86 9.43
CA THR A 37 -1.26 17.23 10.48
C THR A 37 -1.79 16.91 11.88
N TRP A 38 -3.10 17.04 12.10
CA TRP A 38 -3.72 16.69 13.37
C TRP A 38 -3.91 15.19 13.52
N ASP A 39 -4.29 14.50 12.47
CA ASP A 39 -4.39 13.03 12.46
C ASP A 39 -3.02 12.41 12.74
N LYS A 40 -1.94 12.96 12.17
CA LYS A 40 -0.56 12.58 12.46
C LYS A 40 -0.13 12.84 13.91
N LEU A 41 -0.60 13.94 14.52
CA LEU A 41 -0.32 14.29 15.93
C LEU A 41 -1.15 13.48 16.93
N LEU A 42 -2.37 13.09 16.55
CA LEU A 42 -3.32 12.37 17.41
C LEU A 42 -3.22 10.85 17.25
N ASN A 43 -2.89 10.37 16.04
CA ASN A 43 -2.65 8.97 15.72
C ASN A 43 -1.14 8.67 15.79
N LYS A 44 -0.50 9.04 16.90
CA LYS A 44 0.83 8.53 17.18
C LYS A 44 0.71 7.02 17.31
N SER A 45 0.96 6.32 16.19
CA SER A 45 1.12 4.86 16.19
C SER A 45 2.09 4.51 17.32
N THR A 46 1.75 3.55 18.12
CA THR A 46 2.70 2.93 19.05
C THR A 46 3.93 2.57 18.23
N GLU A 47 5.04 3.25 18.49
CA GLU A 47 6.32 2.91 17.88
C GLU A 47 6.62 1.45 18.25
N VAL A 48 6.36 0.55 17.32
CA VAL A 48 6.89 -0.81 17.36
C VAL A 48 8.29 -0.68 16.81
N SER A 49 9.27 -0.63 17.67
CA SER A 49 10.65 -0.37 17.31
C SER A 49 11.30 -1.63 16.73
N GLY A 50 11.78 -1.55 15.50
CA GLY A 50 12.71 -2.53 14.90
C GLY A 50 12.07 -3.80 14.38
N GLU A 51 10.81 -3.79 14.04
CA GLU A 51 10.04 -4.97 13.61
C GLU A 51 9.44 -4.73 12.22
N ALA A 52 8.98 -5.79 11.58
CA ALA A 52 8.19 -5.70 10.38
C ALA A 52 6.71 -5.70 10.73
N GLU A 53 5.92 -4.96 9.97
CA GLU A 53 4.47 -4.94 10.08
C GLU A 53 3.86 -5.48 8.77
N VAL A 54 2.84 -6.32 8.89
CA VAL A 54 2.06 -6.80 7.75
C VAL A 54 0.61 -6.42 7.97
N HIS A 55 0.10 -5.58 7.08
CA HIS A 55 -1.26 -5.06 7.13
C HIS A 55 -2.11 -5.71 6.04
N PHE A 56 -3.29 -6.17 6.39
CA PHE A 56 -4.32 -6.60 5.44
C PHE A 56 -5.39 -5.50 5.38
N ILE A 57 -5.40 -4.74 4.29
CA ILE A 57 -6.26 -3.57 4.14
C ILE A 57 -7.63 -4.01 3.63
N ASP A 58 -8.68 -3.68 4.37
CA ASP A 58 -10.05 -3.95 3.94
C ASP A 58 -10.42 -3.09 2.71
N VAL A 59 -10.46 -3.71 1.55
CA VAL A 59 -10.88 -3.13 0.27
C VAL A 59 -12.23 -3.69 -0.21
N GLY A 60 -12.95 -4.40 0.66
CA GLY A 60 -14.16 -5.13 0.30
C GLY A 60 -13.83 -6.39 -0.50
N GLN A 61 -14.33 -6.48 -1.74
CA GLN A 61 -13.93 -7.58 -2.63
C GLN A 61 -12.53 -7.32 -3.16
N GLY A 62 -11.69 -8.36 -3.19
CA GLY A 62 -10.33 -8.33 -3.68
C GLY A 62 -9.28 -8.25 -2.58
N ASP A 63 -8.07 -7.96 -2.97
CA ASP A 63 -6.90 -7.99 -2.10
C ASP A 63 -6.18 -6.64 -2.04
N CYS A 64 -5.68 -6.31 -0.85
CA CYS A 64 -4.69 -5.26 -0.64
C CYS A 64 -3.91 -5.55 0.63
N SER A 65 -2.59 -5.62 0.54
CA SER A 65 -1.72 -5.83 1.69
C SER A 65 -0.55 -4.85 1.65
N LEU A 66 -0.09 -4.43 2.82
CA LEU A 66 1.07 -3.57 2.97
C LEU A 66 2.06 -4.24 3.91
N ILE A 67 3.33 -4.28 3.52
CA ILE A 67 4.43 -4.74 4.36
C ILE A 67 5.32 -3.54 4.64
N LEU A 68 5.62 -3.30 5.91
CA LEU A 68 6.52 -2.26 6.38
C LEU A 68 7.68 -2.90 7.15
N SER A 69 8.91 -2.50 6.85
CA SER A 69 10.08 -2.88 7.64
C SER A 69 11.15 -1.79 7.54
N GLY A 70 11.47 -1.15 8.66
CA GLY A 70 12.28 0.06 8.67
C GLY A 70 11.64 1.17 7.84
N ASP A 71 12.38 1.70 6.88
CA ASP A 71 11.88 2.74 5.95
C ASP A 71 11.32 2.13 4.64
N THR A 72 11.25 0.80 4.52
CA THR A 72 10.82 0.11 3.29
C THR A 72 9.34 -0.23 3.32
N ALA A 73 8.62 0.11 2.27
CA ALA A 73 7.21 -0.17 2.08
C ALA A 73 6.95 -1.02 0.82
N VAL A 74 6.28 -2.14 0.98
CA VAL A 74 5.82 -2.99 -0.12
C VAL A 74 4.31 -3.02 -0.14
N LEU A 75 3.70 -2.57 -1.24
CA LEU A 75 2.26 -2.67 -1.46
C LEU A 75 1.97 -3.86 -2.38
N ILE A 76 1.05 -4.74 -1.96
CA ILE A 76 0.61 -5.90 -2.73
C ILE A 76 -0.88 -5.74 -3.04
N ASP A 77 -1.22 -5.58 -4.33
CA ASP A 77 -2.56 -5.37 -4.85
C ASP A 77 -3.27 -4.09 -4.32
N THR A 78 -4.45 -3.78 -4.87
CA THR A 78 -5.16 -2.52 -4.57
C THR A 78 -6.69 -2.66 -4.54
N GLY A 79 -7.23 -3.86 -4.64
CA GLY A 79 -8.68 -4.02 -4.79
C GLY A 79 -9.23 -3.35 -6.05
N GLU A 80 -10.53 -3.13 -6.06
CA GLU A 80 -11.26 -2.44 -7.12
C GLU A 80 -10.90 -0.94 -7.21
N SER A 81 -11.22 -0.33 -8.34
CA SER A 81 -10.82 1.05 -8.69
C SER A 81 -11.26 2.14 -7.70
N GLU A 82 -12.37 1.94 -7.00
CA GLU A 82 -12.90 2.86 -5.99
C GLU A 82 -12.08 2.90 -4.69
N ASN A 83 -11.19 1.95 -4.48
CA ASN A 83 -10.39 1.86 -3.24
C ASN A 83 -9.15 2.78 -3.23
N GLY A 84 -8.80 3.40 -4.36
CA GLY A 84 -7.55 4.16 -4.49
C GLY A 84 -7.37 5.26 -3.44
N GLU A 85 -8.39 6.08 -3.18
CA GLU A 85 -8.32 7.15 -2.18
C GLU A 85 -8.18 6.56 -0.76
N LYS A 86 -8.93 5.52 -0.44
CA LYS A 86 -8.88 4.83 0.86
C LYS A 86 -7.50 4.24 1.13
N ILE A 87 -6.89 3.58 0.12
CA ILE A 87 -5.56 3.00 0.25
C ILE A 87 -4.51 4.11 0.42
N LEU A 88 -4.58 5.17 -0.38
CA LEU A 88 -3.64 6.28 -0.27
C LEU A 88 -3.72 6.97 1.10
N GLU A 89 -4.93 7.18 1.62
CA GLU A 89 -5.14 7.67 2.99
C GLU A 89 -4.56 6.71 4.03
N TYR A 90 -4.74 5.40 3.85
CA TYR A 90 -4.16 4.39 4.73
C TYR A 90 -2.64 4.46 4.75
N LEU A 91 -1.98 4.56 3.58
CA LEU A 91 -0.54 4.69 3.46
C LEU A 91 -0.02 5.94 4.21
N TYR A 92 -0.65 7.09 3.99
CA TYR A 92 -0.27 8.33 4.67
C TYR A 92 -0.48 8.27 6.19
N ASN A 93 -1.52 7.58 6.66
CA ASN A 93 -1.78 7.41 8.09
C ASN A 93 -0.76 6.49 8.78
N HIS A 94 -0.03 5.68 8.00
CA HIS A 94 1.07 4.84 8.47
C HIS A 94 2.46 5.40 8.11
N ASP A 95 2.53 6.71 7.84
CA ASP A 95 3.77 7.42 7.53
C ASP A 95 4.55 6.86 6.32
N VAL A 96 3.85 6.28 5.33
CA VAL A 96 4.43 5.78 4.07
C VAL A 96 4.49 6.91 3.06
N PRO A 97 5.65 7.53 2.79
CA PRO A 97 5.80 8.64 1.85
C PRO A 97 5.88 8.18 0.39
N ASP A 98 6.39 6.98 0.16
CA ASP A 98 6.63 6.35 -1.13
C ASP A 98 6.49 4.83 -1.02
N ILE A 99 6.47 4.14 -2.15
CA ILE A 99 6.36 2.68 -2.24
C ILE A 99 7.63 2.15 -2.91
N ASP A 100 8.47 1.42 -2.17
CA ASP A 100 9.70 0.84 -2.71
C ASP A 100 9.40 -0.29 -3.71
N CYS A 101 8.39 -1.12 -3.41
CA CYS A 101 7.96 -2.18 -4.30
C CYS A 101 6.43 -2.27 -4.36
N PHE A 102 5.90 -2.16 -5.56
CA PHE A 102 4.49 -2.37 -5.86
C PHE A 102 4.31 -3.70 -6.59
N LEU A 103 3.90 -4.73 -5.86
CA LEU A 103 3.60 -6.05 -6.40
C LEU A 103 2.11 -6.13 -6.77
N LEU A 104 1.83 -6.36 -8.04
CA LEU A 104 0.48 -6.63 -8.54
C LEU A 104 0.41 -8.11 -8.91
N THR A 105 -0.40 -8.87 -8.15
CA THR A 105 -0.39 -10.32 -8.24
C THR A 105 -0.87 -10.83 -9.60
N HIS A 106 -1.97 -10.29 -10.12
CA HIS A 106 -2.47 -10.62 -11.43
C HIS A 106 -3.45 -9.54 -11.94
N PRO A 107 -3.72 -9.47 -13.25
CA PRO A 107 -4.43 -8.34 -13.84
C PRO A 107 -5.97 -8.50 -13.83
N HIS A 108 -6.56 -8.77 -12.66
CA HIS A 108 -8.00 -8.64 -12.42
C HIS A 108 -8.32 -7.32 -11.72
N SER A 109 -9.56 -6.82 -11.87
CA SER A 109 -9.96 -5.51 -11.36
C SER A 109 -9.97 -5.42 -9.84
N ASP A 110 -10.32 -6.50 -9.18
CA ASP A 110 -10.36 -6.63 -7.72
C ASP A 110 -8.97 -6.82 -7.07
N HIS A 111 -7.90 -6.80 -7.87
CA HIS A 111 -6.51 -6.81 -7.43
C HIS A 111 -5.74 -5.57 -7.87
N MET A 112 -5.89 -5.14 -9.10
CA MET A 112 -5.15 -3.99 -9.60
C MET A 112 -6.02 -2.82 -10.09
N GLY A 113 -7.31 -2.83 -9.70
CA GLY A 113 -8.27 -1.82 -10.15
C GLY A 113 -7.86 -0.39 -9.81
N ALA A 114 -7.31 -0.16 -8.62
CA ALA A 114 -6.85 1.16 -8.18
C ALA A 114 -5.36 1.42 -8.45
N ALA A 115 -4.62 0.52 -9.12
CA ALA A 115 -3.17 0.65 -9.32
C ALA A 115 -2.77 1.96 -10.02
N SER A 116 -3.52 2.38 -11.05
CA SER A 116 -3.27 3.66 -11.73
C SER A 116 -3.40 4.85 -10.76
N TYR A 117 -4.44 4.84 -9.90
CA TYR A 117 -4.64 5.91 -8.92
C TYR A 117 -3.50 6.00 -7.92
N ILE A 118 -2.98 4.86 -7.45
CA ILE A 118 -1.83 4.81 -6.55
C ILE A 118 -0.60 5.41 -7.26
N ILE A 119 -0.24 4.92 -8.44
CA ILE A 119 0.91 5.42 -9.22
C ILE A 119 0.83 6.93 -9.49
N ASP A 120 -0.37 7.45 -9.74
CA ASP A 120 -0.57 8.88 -10.04
C ASP A 120 -0.36 9.78 -8.81
N ASN A 121 -0.56 9.26 -7.59
CA ASN A 121 -0.65 10.05 -6.36
C ASN A 121 0.44 9.80 -5.31
N ILE A 122 1.26 8.76 -5.45
CA ILE A 122 2.41 8.48 -4.58
C ILE A 122 3.59 8.00 -5.43
N ASP A 123 4.80 8.28 -5.00
CA ASP A 123 5.98 7.81 -5.72
C ASP A 123 6.16 6.30 -5.55
N VAL A 124 6.51 5.62 -6.65
CA VAL A 124 6.73 4.17 -6.70
C VAL A 124 8.09 3.91 -7.32
N GLU A 125 8.96 3.16 -6.65
CA GLU A 125 10.29 2.88 -7.16
C GLU A 125 10.29 1.69 -8.13
N GLN A 126 9.66 0.57 -7.74
CA GLN A 126 9.61 -0.64 -8.55
C GLN A 126 8.18 -1.18 -8.67
N ILE A 127 7.82 -1.59 -9.90
CA ILE A 127 6.57 -2.32 -10.16
C ILE A 127 6.91 -3.74 -10.60
N ILE A 128 6.31 -4.72 -9.91
CA ILE A 128 6.42 -6.14 -10.25
C ILE A 128 5.04 -6.67 -10.62
N ILE A 129 4.91 -7.31 -11.79
CA ILE A 129 3.67 -7.93 -12.25
C ILE A 129 4.01 -9.22 -13.03
N PRO A 130 3.22 -10.29 -12.98
CA PRO A 130 3.48 -11.47 -13.78
C PRO A 130 3.40 -11.17 -15.28
N LYS A 131 4.30 -11.76 -16.04
CA LYS A 131 4.20 -11.73 -17.49
C LYS A 131 3.21 -12.81 -17.95
N VAL A 132 2.08 -12.39 -18.45
CA VAL A 132 1.11 -13.27 -19.11
C VAL A 132 1.44 -13.47 -20.58
N THR A 133 0.87 -14.50 -21.20
CA THR A 133 0.98 -14.72 -22.66
C THR A 133 0.20 -13.66 -23.45
N ASP A 134 0.55 -13.44 -24.72
CA ASP A 134 -0.05 -12.37 -25.53
C ASP A 134 -1.57 -12.49 -25.64
N ASP A 135 -2.08 -13.74 -25.73
CA ASP A 135 -3.51 -14.04 -25.79
C ASP A 135 -4.25 -13.84 -24.45
N MET A 136 -3.51 -13.76 -23.35
CA MET A 136 -4.04 -13.50 -22.01
C MET A 136 -3.88 -12.04 -21.56
N THR A 137 -3.21 -11.20 -22.36
CA THR A 137 -3.01 -9.79 -22.05
C THR A 137 -4.35 -9.06 -21.93
N PRO A 138 -4.67 -8.42 -20.79
CA PRO A 138 -5.94 -7.75 -20.61
C PRO A 138 -6.13 -6.56 -21.56
N THR A 139 -7.35 -6.42 -22.06
CA THR A 139 -7.79 -5.28 -22.89
C THR A 139 -8.79 -4.40 -22.14
N THR A 140 -8.77 -4.45 -20.82
CA THR A 140 -9.69 -3.71 -19.95
C THR A 140 -9.24 -2.27 -19.75
N LYS A 141 -10.20 -1.38 -19.48
CA LYS A 141 -9.91 0.05 -19.28
C LYS A 141 -9.01 0.34 -18.08
N PHE A 142 -9.13 -0.45 -16.99
CA PHE A 142 -8.28 -0.24 -15.82
C PHE A 142 -6.83 -0.63 -16.12
N TYR A 143 -6.62 -1.71 -16.89
CA TYR A 143 -5.28 -2.15 -17.30
C TYR A 143 -4.62 -1.15 -18.26
N GLU A 144 -5.40 -0.61 -19.22
CA GLU A 144 -4.93 0.46 -20.11
C GLU A 144 -4.53 1.70 -19.31
N LYS A 145 -5.35 2.14 -18.34
CA LYS A 145 -5.00 3.26 -17.44
C LYS A 145 -3.73 2.99 -16.64
N PHE A 146 -3.59 1.80 -16.08
CA PHE A 146 -2.37 1.41 -15.37
C PHE A 146 -1.13 1.58 -16.26
N LEU A 147 -1.16 1.06 -17.50
CA LEU A 147 -0.03 1.19 -18.43
C LEU A 147 0.25 2.64 -18.80
N LEU A 148 -0.78 3.48 -18.94
CA LEU A 148 -0.62 4.91 -19.20
C LEU A 148 0.03 5.63 -17.99
N SER A 149 -0.42 5.37 -16.78
CA SER A 149 0.19 5.94 -15.56
C SER A 149 1.66 5.54 -15.43
N VAL A 150 2.00 4.27 -15.67
CA VAL A 150 3.39 3.78 -15.68
C VAL A 150 4.23 4.54 -16.72
N GLN A 151 3.70 4.72 -17.94
CA GLN A 151 4.38 5.44 -19.02
C GLN A 151 4.56 6.93 -18.68
N GLU A 152 3.53 7.60 -18.18
CA GLU A 152 3.56 9.03 -17.83
C GLU A 152 4.53 9.33 -16.70
N LYS A 153 4.66 8.43 -15.74
CA LYS A 153 5.62 8.51 -14.63
C LYS A 153 7.04 8.05 -15.01
N GLY A 154 7.21 7.46 -16.20
CA GLY A 154 8.52 6.94 -16.67
C GLY A 154 9.00 5.72 -15.88
N LEU A 155 8.08 4.97 -15.26
CA LEU A 155 8.38 3.79 -14.46
C LEU A 155 8.65 2.57 -15.34
N ASN A 156 9.34 1.58 -14.77
CA ASN A 156 9.58 0.30 -15.42
C ASN A 156 8.77 -0.81 -14.75
N ILE A 157 8.28 -1.73 -15.58
CA ILE A 157 7.62 -2.94 -15.09
C ILE A 157 8.63 -4.09 -15.13
N THR A 158 8.80 -4.76 -13.99
CA THR A 158 9.59 -5.97 -13.85
C THR A 158 8.69 -7.19 -13.88
N ALA A 159 9.03 -8.19 -14.69
CA ALA A 159 8.27 -9.43 -14.75
C ALA A 159 8.54 -10.28 -13.50
N ALA A 160 7.50 -10.63 -12.75
CA ALA A 160 7.57 -11.57 -11.64
C ALA A 160 8.10 -12.93 -12.11
N LYS A 161 9.05 -13.49 -11.38
CA LYS A 161 9.64 -14.81 -11.66
C LYS A 161 9.90 -15.53 -10.35
N PRO A 162 9.65 -16.84 -10.27
CA PRO A 162 10.01 -17.64 -9.12
C PRO A 162 11.52 -17.54 -8.79
N GLY A 163 11.83 -17.39 -7.50
CA GLY A 163 13.19 -17.17 -7.01
C GLY A 163 13.69 -15.72 -7.11
N MET A 164 12.85 -14.78 -7.59
CA MET A 164 13.14 -13.35 -7.48
C MET A 164 12.92 -12.90 -6.04
N THR A 165 13.87 -12.14 -5.50
CA THR A 165 13.80 -11.57 -4.15
C THR A 165 13.74 -10.05 -4.18
N VAL A 166 13.08 -9.48 -3.19
CA VAL A 166 12.99 -8.05 -2.89
C VAL A 166 13.40 -7.88 -1.44
N GLU A 167 14.42 -7.06 -1.18
CA GLU A 167 14.78 -6.67 0.18
C GLU A 167 13.67 -5.79 0.78
N VAL A 168 13.26 -6.08 2.03
CA VAL A 168 12.22 -5.34 2.74
C VAL A 168 12.73 -5.03 4.15
N GLY A 169 13.49 -3.94 4.27
CA GLY A 169 14.24 -3.61 5.47
C GLY A 169 15.23 -4.72 5.84
N GLU A 170 15.07 -5.33 7.02
CA GLU A 170 15.87 -6.49 7.46
C GLU A 170 15.25 -7.84 7.03
N GLY A 171 14.11 -7.82 6.35
CA GLY A 171 13.44 -9.01 5.81
C GLY A 171 13.62 -9.15 4.31
N GLU A 172 13.09 -10.22 3.74
CA GLU A 172 13.13 -10.52 2.31
C GLU A 172 11.77 -11.04 1.84
N MET A 173 11.32 -10.59 0.67
CA MET A 173 10.15 -11.14 -0.01
C MET A 173 10.60 -11.92 -1.25
N GLU A 174 10.35 -13.22 -1.29
CA GLU A 174 10.61 -14.08 -2.43
C GLU A 174 9.32 -14.29 -3.24
N ILE A 175 9.41 -14.09 -4.57
CA ILE A 175 8.34 -14.45 -5.51
C ILE A 175 8.45 -15.95 -5.82
N ILE A 176 7.35 -16.68 -5.64
CA ILE A 176 7.30 -18.14 -5.82
C ILE A 176 6.42 -18.59 -6.98
N SER A 177 5.71 -17.67 -7.63
CA SER A 177 4.79 -17.91 -8.76
C SER A 177 4.81 -16.69 -9.71
N PRO A 178 4.44 -16.82 -11.01
CA PRO A 178 4.00 -18.05 -11.70
C PRO A 178 5.19 -18.95 -12.08
N VAL A 179 5.04 -20.24 -11.86
CA VAL A 179 6.09 -21.25 -12.16
C VAL A 179 6.16 -21.59 -13.64
N LYS A 180 5.06 -21.38 -14.37
CA LYS A 180 4.92 -21.62 -15.80
C LYS A 180 3.73 -20.87 -16.37
N ASP A 181 3.47 -21.01 -17.67
CA ASP A 181 2.28 -20.49 -18.32
C ASP A 181 1.02 -21.25 -17.92
N TYR A 182 -0.08 -20.52 -17.76
CA TYR A 182 -1.40 -21.02 -17.41
C TYR A 182 -2.44 -20.59 -18.44
N SER A 183 -3.62 -21.17 -18.35
CA SER A 183 -4.76 -20.88 -19.23
C SER A 183 -5.79 -19.94 -18.61
N ASP A 184 -5.50 -19.40 -17.45
CA ASP A 184 -6.33 -18.47 -16.68
C ASP A 184 -5.45 -17.49 -15.91
N LEU A 185 -5.93 -16.28 -15.69
CA LEU A 185 -5.18 -15.20 -15.05
C LEU A 185 -4.96 -15.43 -13.57
N ASN A 186 -5.87 -16.11 -12.85
CA ASN A 186 -5.73 -16.39 -11.43
C ASN A 186 -4.44 -17.18 -11.15
N ASN A 187 -4.20 -18.25 -11.92
CA ASN A 187 -3.00 -19.07 -11.75
C ASN A 187 -1.69 -18.36 -12.18
N TYR A 188 -1.77 -17.19 -12.84
CA TYR A 188 -0.62 -16.32 -13.08
C TYR A 188 -0.26 -15.48 -11.86
N SER A 189 -1.06 -15.48 -10.77
CA SER A 189 -0.76 -14.67 -9.59
C SER A 189 0.69 -14.79 -9.16
N ALA A 190 1.35 -13.64 -9.00
CA ALA A 190 2.69 -13.53 -8.43
C ALA A 190 2.62 -13.79 -6.91
N ALA A 191 2.45 -15.06 -6.54
CA ALA A 191 2.49 -15.43 -5.13
C ALA A 191 3.88 -15.20 -4.56
N SER A 192 3.94 -14.75 -3.31
CA SER A 192 5.19 -14.40 -2.63
C SER A 192 5.21 -14.86 -1.18
N VAL A 193 6.42 -14.99 -0.64
CA VAL A 193 6.66 -15.27 0.79
C VAL A 193 7.55 -14.14 1.32
N PHE A 194 7.07 -13.42 2.30
CA PHE A 194 7.85 -12.47 3.07
C PHE A 194 8.36 -13.13 4.35
N THR A 195 9.65 -13.03 4.60
CA THR A 195 10.31 -13.59 5.78
C THR A 195 11.01 -12.48 6.56
N TYR A 196 10.75 -12.41 7.85
CA TYR A 196 11.43 -11.52 8.78
C TYR A 196 11.84 -12.30 10.02
N GLY A 197 13.15 -12.46 10.22
CA GLY A 197 13.69 -13.35 11.27
C GLY A 197 13.21 -14.79 11.10
N ASP A 198 12.51 -15.30 12.10
CA ASP A 198 11.96 -16.65 12.10
C ASP A 198 10.48 -16.70 11.67
N THR A 199 9.89 -15.56 11.25
CA THR A 199 8.46 -15.47 10.90
C THR A 199 8.28 -15.29 9.40
N SER A 200 7.34 -16.04 8.82
CA SER A 200 7.04 -16.05 7.39
C SER A 200 5.57 -15.81 7.09
N PHE A 201 5.30 -15.00 6.07
CA PHE A 201 3.98 -14.65 5.56
C PHE A 201 3.88 -15.01 4.09
N MET A 202 2.89 -15.80 3.71
CA MET A 202 2.64 -16.14 2.32
C MET A 202 1.43 -15.37 1.78
N PHE A 203 1.62 -14.69 0.65
CA PHE A 203 0.60 -14.00 -0.12
C PHE A 203 0.34 -14.77 -1.40
N THR A 204 -0.88 -15.20 -1.62
CA THR A 204 -1.21 -16.14 -2.69
C THR A 204 -1.89 -15.49 -3.89
N GLY A 205 -2.37 -14.23 -3.78
CA GLY A 205 -3.27 -13.68 -4.77
C GLY A 205 -4.45 -14.61 -4.97
N ASP A 206 -4.67 -15.04 -6.21
CA ASP A 206 -5.77 -15.91 -6.61
C ASP A 206 -5.32 -17.25 -7.17
N ILE A 207 -4.11 -17.72 -6.78
CA ILE A 207 -3.68 -19.04 -7.24
C ILE A 207 -4.73 -20.11 -6.90
N GLU A 208 -4.95 -21.00 -7.85
CA GLU A 208 -5.82 -22.14 -7.69
C GLU A 208 -5.00 -23.42 -7.57
N LYS A 209 -5.69 -24.51 -7.28
CA LYS A 209 -5.12 -25.86 -7.11
C LYS A 209 -4.03 -26.24 -8.13
N LYS A 210 -4.10 -25.70 -9.36
CA LYS A 210 -3.13 -26.03 -10.41
C LYS A 210 -1.79 -25.33 -10.16
N ALA A 211 -1.80 -24.04 -9.82
CA ALA A 211 -0.59 -23.30 -9.47
C ALA A 211 -0.02 -23.78 -8.15
N GLU A 212 -0.85 -23.99 -7.12
CA GLU A 212 -0.43 -24.56 -5.83
C GLU A 212 0.37 -25.87 -5.99
N LYS A 213 -0.14 -26.80 -6.81
CA LYS A 213 0.57 -28.05 -7.09
C LYS A 213 1.92 -27.87 -7.76
N HIS A 214 2.05 -26.84 -8.61
CA HIS A 214 3.31 -26.57 -9.27
C HIS A 214 4.32 -25.94 -8.31
N ILE A 215 3.89 -24.99 -7.48
CA ILE A 215 4.71 -24.39 -6.43
C ILE A 215 5.27 -25.47 -5.49
N LEU A 216 4.39 -26.36 -5.00
CA LEU A 216 4.78 -27.49 -4.14
C LEU A 216 5.76 -28.44 -4.83
N LYS A 217 5.55 -28.75 -6.11
CA LYS A 217 6.40 -29.67 -6.87
C LYS A 217 7.79 -29.13 -7.09
N GLU A 218 7.93 -27.83 -7.33
CA GLU A 218 9.21 -27.18 -7.57
C GLU A 218 9.96 -26.86 -6.27
N GLY A 219 9.31 -27.04 -5.10
CA GLY A 219 9.96 -26.91 -3.79
C GLY A 219 10.17 -25.47 -3.32
N TYR A 220 9.36 -24.53 -3.83
CA TYR A 220 9.41 -23.13 -3.41
C TYR A 220 8.78 -22.83 -2.03
N LEU A 221 8.12 -23.82 -1.41
CA LEU A 221 7.53 -23.65 -0.09
C LEU A 221 8.38 -24.28 1.01
N SER A 222 8.62 -23.50 2.06
CA SER A 222 9.04 -23.93 3.39
C SER A 222 7.86 -23.93 4.37
N ASP A 223 8.11 -24.07 5.65
CA ASP A 223 7.10 -23.82 6.68
C ASP A 223 6.68 -22.35 6.64
N ILE A 224 5.37 -22.11 6.71
CA ILE A 224 4.76 -20.76 6.66
C ILE A 224 3.96 -20.56 7.95
N ASP A 225 4.22 -19.44 8.64
CA ASP A 225 3.52 -19.10 9.89
C ASP A 225 2.17 -18.46 9.64
N VAL A 226 2.08 -17.59 8.63
CA VAL A 226 0.85 -16.87 8.28
C VAL A 226 0.55 -17.02 6.79
N LEU A 227 -0.63 -17.53 6.48
CA LEU A 227 -1.11 -17.68 5.11
C LEU A 227 -2.26 -16.70 4.83
N LYS A 228 -2.04 -15.75 3.91
CA LYS A 228 -3.15 -15.06 3.26
C LYS A 228 -3.71 -15.99 2.19
N VAL A 229 -4.84 -16.60 2.50
CA VAL A 229 -5.51 -17.60 1.64
C VAL A 229 -5.91 -16.94 0.31
N ALA A 230 -5.79 -17.69 -0.78
CA ALA A 230 -6.23 -17.25 -2.10
C ALA A 230 -7.71 -16.84 -2.07
N HIS A 231 -8.02 -15.76 -2.80
CA HIS A 231 -9.35 -15.14 -2.80
C HIS A 231 -10.43 -16.06 -3.40
N HIS A 232 -10.06 -16.99 -4.27
CA HIS A 232 -10.97 -17.97 -4.88
C HIS A 232 -10.89 -19.35 -4.26
#